data_36c876b53d30a26939971e78c943728f
#
_entry.id   36c876b53d30a26939971e78c943728f
#
_cell.length_a   1.000
_cell.length_b   1.000
_cell.length_c   1.000
_cell.angle_alpha   90.00
_cell.angle_beta   90.00
_cell.angle_gamma   90.00
#
_symmetry.space_group_name_H-M   'P 1'
#
loop_
_entity.id
_entity.type
_entity.pdbx_description
1 polymer ?
#
loop_
_entity_poly.entity_id
_entity_poly.type
_entity_poly.pdbx_seq_one_letter_code
_entity_poly.pdbx_strand_id
1 'polypeptide(L)'
;MVERVSPVEALRLAEGEQSHRKIKKNTSVTWWGMAVQNVLRNWKKGLIVMLSIALSMVVVNCIVMLVKGYDFDSYRKVFLASDFQLDQMTGSLSNTNFNGITPEIKEILDECPDSAKTGYVYYSEETHKMEPELLKTWEAFADKYEEDWNDYEEQVWEDAKASNTVSVHFLGISESVFDKLEWRGEKCSWDTFKSGNYVLVDYGDKYAEHPVSYYQTGDVFQMEYKNGNQKDYEVIGEALMPYALDYPYADLIYITVLVPEDEYITQTGNESAMYAA
;
A
#
# COMPACT_ATOMS: atom_id res chain seq x y z
N MET A 1 -29.92 62.72 42.00
CA MET A 1 -30.94 61.96 42.75
C MET A 1 -30.82 60.53 42.28
N VAL A 2 -30.17 59.65 43.04
CA VAL A 2 -30.04 58.26 42.70
C VAL A 2 -31.23 57.57 43.39
N GLU A 3 -32.21 57.15 42.57
CA GLU A 3 -33.30 56.32 43.07
C GLU A 3 -32.75 54.99 43.55
N ARG A 4 -32.94 54.65 44.82
CA ARG A 4 -32.57 53.36 45.39
C ARG A 4 -33.60 52.32 44.96
N VAL A 5 -33.31 51.65 43.87
CA VAL A 5 -34.07 50.49 43.45
C VAL A 5 -33.88 49.37 44.47
N SER A 6 -34.97 48.85 44.98
CA SER A 6 -34.97 47.72 45.95
C SER A 6 -34.27 46.49 45.32
N PRO A 7 -33.48 45.75 46.10
CA PRO A 7 -32.87 44.52 45.59
C PRO A 7 -33.85 43.50 44.97
N VAL A 8 -35.11 43.52 45.42
CA VAL A 8 -36.19 42.71 44.89
C VAL A 8 -36.65 43.20 43.51
N GLU A 9 -36.61 44.53 43.29
CA GLU A 9 -36.99 45.13 42.02
C GLU A 9 -35.87 44.98 40.95
N ALA A 10 -34.63 45.03 41.37
CA ALA A 10 -33.46 44.73 40.53
C ALA A 10 -33.50 43.25 40.10
N LEU A 11 -33.86 42.30 40.95
CA LEU A 11 -34.07 40.89 40.60
C LEU A 11 -35.21 40.67 39.61
N ARG A 12 -36.31 41.46 39.76
CA ARG A 12 -37.44 41.40 38.79
C ARG A 12 -37.09 41.98 37.42
N LEU A 13 -36.27 42.99 37.36
CA LEU A 13 -35.76 43.61 36.11
C LEU A 13 -34.74 42.68 35.42
N ALA A 14 -33.95 41.90 36.18
CA ALA A 14 -33.04 40.92 35.64
C ALA A 14 -33.72 39.68 35.08
N GLU A 15 -34.96 39.38 35.50
CA GLU A 15 -35.77 38.27 35.01
C GLU A 15 -36.61 38.59 33.77
N GLY A 16 -36.22 39.53 32.95
CA GLY A 16 -36.82 39.88 31.66
C GLY A 16 -38.28 39.44 31.46
N GLU A 17 -39.11 40.32 31.02
CA GLU A 17 -40.56 40.23 30.75
C GLU A 17 -41.11 38.79 30.59
N GLN A 18 -41.74 38.26 31.63
CA GLN A 18 -42.48 37.01 31.53
C GLN A 18 -43.77 37.30 30.73
N SER A 19 -43.78 36.87 29.51
CA SER A 19 -45.01 36.76 28.72
C SER A 19 -46.07 36.03 29.56
N HIS A 20 -47.17 36.75 29.88
CA HIS A 20 -48.35 36.21 30.57
C HIS A 20 -49.02 35.10 29.74
N ARG A 21 -48.50 33.92 29.81
CA ARG A 21 -49.17 32.72 29.31
C ARG A 21 -50.25 32.34 30.33
N LYS A 22 -51.53 32.42 29.93
CA LYS A 22 -52.68 31.98 30.73
C LYS A 22 -52.43 30.57 31.24
N ILE A 23 -52.29 30.43 32.55
CA ILE A 23 -52.13 29.14 33.25
C ILE A 23 -53.47 28.45 33.22
N LYS A 24 -53.60 27.35 32.43
CA LYS A 24 -54.77 26.46 32.54
C LYS A 24 -54.67 25.78 33.93
N LYS A 25 -55.65 26.17 34.81
CA LYS A 25 -55.90 25.47 36.08
C LYS A 25 -56.46 24.08 35.74
N ASN A 26 -55.70 23.05 35.84
CA ASN A 26 -55.97 21.66 36.16
C ASN A 26 -54.95 20.72 35.56
N THR A 27 -53.80 20.62 36.22
CA THR A 27 -52.92 19.48 36.01
C THR A 27 -52.37 19.04 37.37
N SER A 28 -52.65 17.80 37.74
CA SER A 28 -51.98 17.16 38.89
C SER A 28 -50.50 17.33 38.71
N VAL A 29 -49.84 17.89 39.70
CA VAL A 29 -48.39 18.14 39.68
C VAL A 29 -47.70 16.79 39.84
N THR A 30 -47.38 16.18 38.72
CA THR A 30 -46.55 14.95 38.68
C THR A 30 -45.11 15.34 38.57
N TRP A 31 -44.20 14.61 39.23
CA TRP A 31 -42.78 14.83 39.17
C TRP A 31 -42.24 14.91 37.75
N TRP A 32 -42.77 14.06 36.87
CA TRP A 32 -42.45 14.06 35.44
C TRP A 32 -42.95 15.33 34.72
N GLY A 33 -44.12 15.84 35.08
CA GLY A 33 -44.68 17.09 34.51
C GLY A 33 -43.82 18.30 34.86
N MET A 34 -43.28 18.38 36.08
CA MET A 34 -42.35 19.43 36.49
C MET A 34 -41.01 19.33 35.79
N ALA A 35 -40.47 18.13 35.66
CA ALA A 35 -39.21 17.89 34.94
C ALA A 35 -39.33 18.32 33.46
N VAL A 36 -40.38 17.90 32.78
CA VAL A 36 -40.63 18.28 31.37
C VAL A 36 -40.84 19.78 31.22
N GLN A 37 -41.61 20.43 32.11
CA GLN A 37 -41.80 21.87 32.04
C GLN A 37 -40.49 22.65 32.27
N ASN A 38 -39.62 22.19 33.16
CA ASN A 38 -38.29 22.80 33.36
C ASN A 38 -37.39 22.68 32.13
N VAL A 39 -37.39 21.51 31.48
CA VAL A 39 -36.67 21.29 30.24
C VAL A 39 -37.22 22.19 29.13
N LEU A 40 -38.55 22.24 28.96
CA LEU A 40 -39.20 23.05 27.92
C LEU A 40 -39.03 24.54 28.17
N ARG A 41 -38.92 25.03 29.42
CA ARG A 41 -38.68 26.42 29.74
C ARG A 41 -37.32 26.93 29.26
N ASN A 42 -36.33 26.01 29.24
CA ASN A 42 -34.96 26.32 28.83
C ASN A 42 -34.54 25.50 27.58
N TRP A 43 -35.51 25.16 26.70
CA TRP A 43 -35.27 24.28 25.58
C TRP A 43 -34.09 24.65 24.69
N LYS A 44 -33.85 25.96 24.48
CA LYS A 44 -32.70 26.45 23.71
C LYS A 44 -31.36 26.09 24.35
N LYS A 45 -31.25 26.19 25.69
CA LYS A 45 -30.05 25.79 26.42
C LYS A 45 -29.92 24.26 26.44
N GLY A 46 -31.04 23.55 26.61
CA GLY A 46 -31.08 22.09 26.54
C GLY A 46 -30.67 21.53 25.18
N LEU A 47 -31.09 22.20 24.10
CA LEU A 47 -30.72 21.83 22.74
C LEU A 47 -29.21 22.00 22.48
N ILE A 48 -28.61 23.11 22.95
CA ILE A 48 -27.15 23.32 22.83
C ILE A 48 -26.39 22.23 23.55
N VAL A 49 -26.83 21.88 24.78
CA VAL A 49 -26.18 20.81 25.57
C VAL A 49 -26.33 19.46 24.86
N MET A 50 -27.51 19.12 24.34
CA MET A 50 -27.73 17.87 23.58
C MET A 50 -26.88 17.81 22.32
N LEU A 51 -26.80 18.91 21.56
CA LEU A 51 -25.93 18.98 20.38
C LEU A 51 -24.45 18.83 20.74
N SER A 52 -24.00 19.43 21.84
CA SER A 52 -22.63 19.29 22.32
C SER A 52 -22.30 17.85 22.70
N ILE A 53 -23.20 17.16 23.41
CA ILE A 53 -23.03 15.77 23.78
C ILE A 53 -23.06 14.86 22.53
N ALA A 54 -24.01 15.11 21.63
CA ALA A 54 -24.10 14.35 20.37
C ALA A 54 -22.84 14.49 19.53
N LEU A 55 -22.33 15.73 19.38
CA LEU A 55 -21.09 16.00 18.65
C LEU A 55 -19.90 15.30 19.30
N SER A 56 -19.80 15.35 20.63
CA SER A 56 -18.74 14.65 21.37
C SER A 56 -18.80 13.15 21.17
N MET A 57 -20.00 12.54 21.16
CA MET A 57 -20.16 11.12 20.89
C MET A 57 -19.78 10.77 19.45
N VAL A 58 -20.13 11.61 18.47
CA VAL A 58 -19.73 11.42 17.07
C VAL A 58 -18.20 11.44 16.95
N VAL A 59 -17.52 12.41 17.56
CA VAL A 59 -16.06 12.51 17.53
C VAL A 59 -15.40 11.27 18.16
N VAL A 60 -15.91 10.84 19.32
CA VAL A 60 -15.38 9.63 19.99
C VAL A 60 -15.60 8.38 19.12
N ASN A 61 -16.79 8.23 18.51
CA ASN A 61 -17.05 7.11 17.61
C ASN A 61 -16.16 7.15 16.35
N CYS A 62 -15.93 8.32 15.77
CA CYS A 62 -15.00 8.46 14.65
C CYS A 62 -13.57 8.03 15.04
N ILE A 63 -13.09 8.45 16.20
CA ILE A 63 -11.76 8.04 16.70
C ILE A 63 -11.71 6.51 16.92
N VAL A 64 -12.74 5.94 17.56
CA VAL A 64 -12.81 4.49 17.78
C VAL A 64 -12.87 3.73 16.47
N MET A 65 -13.62 4.21 15.47
CA MET A 65 -13.68 3.61 14.15
C MET A 65 -12.34 3.69 13.43
N LEU A 66 -11.63 4.83 13.50
CA LEU A 66 -10.29 4.97 12.94
C LEU A 66 -9.30 3.99 13.61
N VAL A 67 -9.29 3.93 14.95
CA VAL A 67 -8.37 3.07 15.68
C VAL A 67 -8.68 1.57 15.47
N LYS A 68 -9.97 1.19 15.45
CA LYS A 68 -10.37 -0.21 15.23
C LYS A 68 -10.42 -0.63 13.76
N GLY A 69 -10.66 0.32 12.86
CA GLY A 69 -10.66 0.08 11.42
C GLY A 69 -9.26 0.09 10.81
N TYR A 70 -8.28 0.67 11.52
CA TYR A 70 -6.90 0.62 11.10
C TYR A 70 -6.31 -0.72 11.52
N ASP A 71 -6.23 -1.64 10.57
CA ASP A 71 -5.54 -2.91 10.75
C ASP A 71 -4.04 -2.70 10.57
N PHE A 72 -3.36 -2.47 11.71
CA PHE A 72 -1.92 -2.27 11.73
C PHE A 72 -1.16 -3.51 11.24
N ASP A 73 -1.70 -4.71 11.47
CA ASP A 73 -1.05 -5.95 11.02
C ASP A 73 -1.15 -6.09 9.50
N SER A 74 -2.26 -5.70 8.90
CA SER A 74 -2.37 -5.63 7.43
C SER A 74 -1.47 -4.55 6.85
N TYR A 75 -1.42 -3.37 7.46
CA TYR A 75 -0.48 -2.32 7.05
C TYR A 75 0.98 -2.80 7.12
N ARG A 76 1.34 -3.43 8.25
CA ARG A 76 2.70 -3.94 8.46
C ARG A 76 3.08 -5.01 7.42
N LYS A 77 2.18 -5.92 7.10
CA LYS A 77 2.42 -6.96 6.07
C LYS A 77 2.69 -6.40 4.69
N VAL A 78 2.06 -5.27 4.35
CA VAL A 78 2.23 -4.64 3.03
C VAL A 78 3.47 -3.76 2.99
N PHE A 79 3.70 -2.94 4.02
CA PHE A 79 4.73 -1.90 4.00
C PHE A 79 6.01 -2.25 4.78
N LEU A 80 6.01 -3.32 5.59
CA LEU A 80 7.17 -3.74 6.35
C LEU A 80 7.39 -5.24 6.11
N ALA A 81 8.35 -5.56 5.28
CA ALA A 81 8.70 -6.96 5.00
C ALA A 81 9.43 -7.64 6.18
N SER A 82 10.01 -6.85 7.08
CA SER A 82 10.79 -7.31 8.24
C SER A 82 10.76 -6.29 9.37
N ASP A 83 11.32 -6.63 10.53
CA ASP A 83 11.46 -5.71 11.66
C ASP A 83 12.47 -4.58 11.35
N PHE A 84 13.46 -4.87 10.52
CA PHE A 84 14.43 -3.90 10.00
C PHE A 84 14.58 -4.09 8.50
N GLN A 85 14.63 -3.00 7.77
CA GLN A 85 14.87 -2.99 6.35
C GLN A 85 15.98 -1.99 6.05
N LEU A 86 17.01 -2.44 5.36
CA LEU A 86 18.01 -1.59 4.78
C LEU A 86 17.66 -1.41 3.30
N ASP A 87 17.38 -0.17 2.96
CA ASP A 87 17.05 0.23 1.60
C ASP A 87 18.07 1.27 1.15
N GLN A 88 18.51 1.14 -0.06
CA GLN A 88 19.32 2.19 -0.66
C GLN A 88 18.41 3.26 -1.25
N MET A 89 17.79 4.06 -0.38
CA MET A 89 17.05 5.25 -0.77
C MET A 89 17.96 6.37 -1.30
N THR A 90 18.62 6.16 -2.39
CA THR A 90 18.99 7.30 -3.22
C THR A 90 17.75 7.59 -4.09
N GLY A 91 16.99 8.60 -3.76
CA GLY A 91 15.72 8.97 -4.39
C GLY A 91 15.78 9.37 -5.86
N SER A 92 16.71 8.78 -6.59
CA SER A 92 16.82 8.87 -8.03
C SER A 92 17.49 7.62 -8.56
N LEU A 93 16.73 6.73 -9.14
CA LEU A 93 17.22 5.57 -9.88
C LEU A 93 18.02 5.96 -11.13
N SER A 94 18.00 7.22 -11.51
CA SER A 94 18.88 7.77 -12.55
C SER A 94 20.34 7.96 -12.08
N ASN A 95 20.63 7.66 -10.82
CA ASN A 95 22.00 7.79 -10.31
C ASN A 95 22.81 6.54 -10.68
N THR A 96 23.63 6.67 -11.71
CA THR A 96 24.58 5.64 -12.20
C THR A 96 25.65 5.21 -11.17
N ASN A 97 25.63 5.78 -9.96
CA ASN A 97 26.52 5.46 -8.84
C ASN A 97 25.84 4.60 -7.75
N PHE A 98 24.82 3.88 -8.13
CA PHE A 98 24.14 2.93 -7.23
C PHE A 98 25.06 1.75 -6.90
N ASN A 99 25.64 1.76 -5.71
CA ASN A 99 26.53 0.68 -5.29
C ASN A 99 25.80 -0.48 -4.58
N GLY A 100 24.52 -0.31 -4.24
CA GLY A 100 23.75 -1.33 -3.54
C GLY A 100 24.30 -1.69 -2.15
N ILE A 101 23.75 -2.74 -1.60
CA ILE A 101 24.27 -3.39 -0.40
C ILE A 101 25.36 -4.34 -0.89
N THR A 102 26.62 -3.87 -0.76
CA THR A 102 27.78 -4.59 -1.27
C THR A 102 28.04 -5.88 -0.49
N PRO A 103 28.86 -6.82 -1.01
CA PRO A 103 29.23 -8.03 -0.30
C PRO A 103 29.81 -7.77 1.09
N GLU A 104 30.57 -6.70 1.27
CA GLU A 104 31.14 -6.34 2.58
C GLU A 104 30.06 -5.92 3.58
N ILE A 105 29.02 -5.21 3.11
CA ILE A 105 27.88 -4.84 3.97
C ILE A 105 27.05 -6.09 4.30
N LYS A 106 26.87 -6.99 3.35
CA LYS A 106 26.18 -8.28 3.59
C LYS A 106 26.90 -9.08 4.68
N GLU A 107 28.22 -9.20 4.63
CA GLU A 107 28.99 -9.91 5.65
C GLU A 107 28.76 -9.32 7.05
N ILE A 108 28.73 -7.97 7.17
CA ILE A 108 28.43 -7.29 8.44
C ILE A 108 27.00 -7.60 8.93
N LEU A 109 26.03 -7.60 8.02
CA LEU A 109 24.62 -7.89 8.37
C LEU A 109 24.42 -9.34 8.79
N ASP A 110 25.07 -10.28 8.10
CA ASP A 110 24.98 -11.70 8.39
C ASP A 110 25.72 -12.07 9.70
N GLU A 111 26.73 -11.32 10.10
CA GLU A 111 27.42 -11.47 11.39
C GLU A 111 26.68 -10.82 12.56
N CYS A 112 25.58 -10.08 12.32
CA CYS A 112 24.84 -9.41 13.38
C CYS A 112 24.18 -10.44 14.31
N PRO A 113 24.57 -10.51 15.61
CA PRO A 113 24.14 -11.58 16.52
C PRO A 113 22.64 -11.57 16.84
N ASP A 114 21.99 -10.44 16.63
CA ASP A 114 20.55 -10.25 16.90
C ASP A 114 19.67 -10.46 15.65
N SER A 115 20.26 -10.69 14.46
CA SER A 115 19.50 -11.00 13.26
C SER A 115 19.15 -12.50 13.21
N ALA A 116 17.87 -12.81 13.20
CA ALA A 116 17.43 -14.21 13.10
C ALA A 116 17.65 -14.78 11.69
N LYS A 117 17.38 -13.99 10.67
CA LYS A 117 17.64 -14.26 9.24
C LYS A 117 17.65 -12.93 8.48
N THR A 118 18.64 -12.71 7.65
CA THR A 118 18.67 -11.60 6.72
C THR A 118 18.26 -12.09 5.33
N GLY A 119 17.35 -11.38 4.69
CA GLY A 119 16.94 -11.63 3.32
C GLY A 119 17.47 -10.57 2.39
N TYR A 120 17.82 -10.97 1.18
CA TYR A 120 18.36 -10.06 0.17
C TYR A 120 17.51 -10.08 -1.08
N VAL A 121 17.37 -8.88 -1.68
CA VAL A 121 16.74 -8.70 -2.99
C VAL A 121 17.72 -7.98 -3.89
N TYR A 122 17.97 -8.57 -5.03
CA TYR A 122 18.82 -8.00 -6.09
C TYR A 122 17.93 -7.52 -7.23
N TYR A 123 18.36 -6.52 -7.94
CA TYR A 123 17.64 -5.97 -9.07
C TYR A 123 18.55 -5.65 -10.25
N SER A 124 18.11 -6.01 -11.43
CA SER A 124 18.58 -5.48 -12.69
C SER A 124 17.42 -5.30 -13.65
N GLU A 125 17.50 -4.30 -14.48
CA GLU A 125 16.60 -4.10 -15.59
C GLU A 125 17.22 -4.77 -16.82
N GLU A 126 16.51 -5.77 -17.34
CA GLU A 126 16.87 -6.47 -18.56
C GLU A 126 15.83 -6.16 -19.65
N THR A 127 16.03 -6.72 -20.83
CA THR A 127 15.07 -6.58 -21.93
C THR A 127 14.68 -7.96 -22.46
N HIS A 128 13.39 -8.09 -22.79
CA HIS A 128 12.86 -9.30 -23.38
C HIS A 128 12.20 -8.99 -24.71
N LYS A 129 12.47 -9.84 -25.71
CA LYS A 129 11.84 -9.70 -27.01
C LYS A 129 10.37 -10.06 -26.94
N MET A 130 9.51 -9.19 -27.42
CA MET A 130 8.09 -9.48 -27.47
C MET A 130 7.79 -10.54 -28.53
N GLU A 131 7.35 -11.70 -28.08
CA GLU A 131 6.79 -12.71 -28.96
C GLU A 131 5.41 -12.27 -29.49
N PRO A 132 4.95 -12.78 -30.65
CA PRO A 132 3.68 -12.36 -31.23
C PRO A 132 2.46 -12.50 -30.31
N GLU A 133 2.45 -13.48 -29.44
CA GLU A 133 1.37 -13.68 -28.46
C GLU A 133 1.42 -12.63 -27.35
N LEU A 134 2.61 -12.32 -26.85
CA LEU A 134 2.85 -11.29 -25.86
C LEU A 134 2.48 -9.90 -26.41
N LEU A 135 2.90 -9.60 -27.65
CA LEU A 135 2.53 -8.33 -28.31
C LEU A 135 1.02 -8.17 -28.42
N LYS A 136 0.30 -9.22 -28.86
CA LYS A 136 -1.17 -9.17 -28.93
C LYS A 136 -1.83 -8.94 -27.57
N THR A 137 -1.26 -9.50 -26.51
CA THR A 137 -1.78 -9.28 -25.15
C THR A 137 -1.64 -7.83 -24.74
N TRP A 138 -0.50 -7.21 -25.06
CA TRP A 138 -0.28 -5.80 -24.82
C TRP A 138 -1.11 -4.87 -25.71
N GLU A 139 -1.27 -5.20 -26.98
CA GLU A 139 -2.15 -4.46 -27.89
C GLU A 139 -3.58 -4.45 -27.34
N ALA A 140 -4.09 -5.60 -26.90
CA ALA A 140 -5.43 -5.68 -26.31
C ALA A 140 -5.55 -4.90 -25.00
N PHE A 141 -4.47 -4.80 -24.21
CA PHE A 141 -4.40 -3.96 -23.03
C PHE A 141 -4.39 -2.49 -23.40
N ALA A 142 -3.53 -2.08 -24.36
CA ALA A 142 -3.46 -0.71 -24.85
C ALA A 142 -4.81 -0.25 -25.40
N ASP A 143 -5.43 -1.02 -26.30
CA ASP A 143 -6.74 -0.69 -26.87
C ASP A 143 -7.81 -0.40 -25.82
N LYS A 144 -7.69 -1.00 -24.65
CA LYS A 144 -8.66 -0.83 -23.56
C LYS A 144 -8.40 0.38 -22.69
N TYR A 145 -7.14 0.78 -22.51
CA TYR A 145 -6.72 1.75 -21.48
C TYR A 145 -5.99 2.96 -22.05
N GLU A 146 -5.66 2.99 -23.35
CA GLU A 146 -4.93 4.07 -24.03
C GLU A 146 -5.58 5.46 -23.83
N GLU A 147 -6.91 5.52 -23.71
CA GLU A 147 -7.62 6.78 -23.48
C GLU A 147 -7.30 7.43 -22.10
N ASP A 148 -6.83 6.62 -21.16
CA ASP A 148 -6.49 7.07 -19.80
C ASP A 148 -4.98 7.37 -19.64
N TRP A 149 -4.18 7.08 -20.67
CA TRP A 149 -2.73 7.24 -20.62
C TRP A 149 -2.29 8.70 -20.76
N ASN A 150 -1.20 9.04 -20.10
CA ASN A 150 -0.52 10.31 -20.30
C ASN A 150 0.52 10.22 -21.44
N ASP A 151 1.05 11.38 -21.87
CA ASP A 151 2.02 11.48 -22.97
C ASP A 151 3.26 10.58 -22.77
N TYR A 152 3.67 10.36 -21.53
CA TYR A 152 4.82 9.49 -21.19
C TYR A 152 4.47 8.02 -21.42
N GLU A 153 3.32 7.58 -20.96
CA GLU A 153 2.84 6.20 -21.11
C GLU A 153 2.63 5.83 -22.57
N GLU A 154 2.06 6.76 -23.35
CA GLU A 154 1.94 6.60 -24.83
C GLU A 154 3.32 6.44 -25.48
N GLN A 155 4.30 7.28 -25.09
CA GLN A 155 5.65 7.21 -25.63
C GLN A 155 6.32 5.87 -25.28
N VAL A 156 6.20 5.39 -24.04
CA VAL A 156 6.74 4.08 -23.61
C VAL A 156 6.17 2.95 -24.46
N TRP A 157 4.86 2.99 -24.75
CA TRP A 157 4.21 1.99 -25.59
C TRP A 157 4.71 2.03 -27.05
N GLU A 158 4.82 3.21 -27.64
CA GLU A 158 5.34 3.38 -29.00
C GLU A 158 6.79 2.89 -29.10
N ASP A 159 7.62 3.20 -28.11
CA ASP A 159 9.03 2.77 -28.05
C ASP A 159 9.13 1.24 -27.93
N ALA A 160 8.29 0.62 -27.08
CA ALA A 160 8.22 -0.82 -26.94
C ALA A 160 7.81 -1.54 -28.24
N LYS A 161 6.80 -1.01 -28.95
CA LYS A 161 6.39 -1.53 -30.26
C LYS A 161 7.50 -1.37 -31.29
N ALA A 162 8.15 -0.21 -31.34
CA ALA A 162 9.20 0.09 -32.30
C ALA A 162 10.44 -0.81 -32.11
N SER A 163 10.83 -1.05 -30.87
CA SER A 163 11.95 -1.94 -30.52
C SER A 163 11.59 -3.42 -30.55
N ASN A 164 10.30 -3.74 -30.47
CA ASN A 164 9.78 -5.08 -30.26
C ASN A 164 10.35 -5.74 -28.98
N THR A 165 10.52 -4.93 -27.94
CA THR A 165 11.05 -5.38 -26.63
C THR A 165 10.22 -4.84 -25.49
N VAL A 166 10.23 -5.55 -24.38
CA VAL A 166 9.62 -5.15 -23.10
C VAL A 166 10.69 -5.12 -22.02
N SER A 167 10.58 -4.20 -21.09
CA SER A 167 11.44 -4.17 -19.90
C SER A 167 11.17 -5.37 -19.02
N VAL A 168 12.24 -5.95 -18.45
CA VAL A 168 12.14 -7.02 -17.46
C VAL A 168 12.78 -6.56 -16.17
N HIS A 169 11.98 -6.51 -15.13
CA HIS A 169 12.46 -6.39 -13.76
C HIS A 169 12.96 -7.76 -13.31
N PHE A 170 14.26 -7.96 -13.42
CA PHE A 170 14.90 -9.22 -13.08
C PHE A 170 15.38 -9.17 -11.63
N LEU A 171 14.72 -9.92 -10.76
CA LEU A 171 14.93 -9.90 -9.32
C LEU A 171 15.56 -11.21 -8.83
N GLY A 172 16.69 -11.10 -8.16
CA GLY A 172 17.30 -12.19 -7.39
C GLY A 172 16.80 -12.15 -5.95
N ILE A 173 16.31 -13.25 -5.42
CA ILE A 173 15.77 -13.31 -4.06
C ILE A 173 16.41 -14.41 -3.23
N SER A 174 16.61 -14.15 -1.94
CA SER A 174 17.02 -15.15 -0.97
C SER A 174 15.85 -15.99 -0.44
N GLU A 175 16.13 -17.09 0.23
CA GLU A 175 15.12 -17.99 0.81
C GLU A 175 14.16 -17.28 1.76
N SER A 176 14.67 -16.37 2.60
CA SER A 176 13.84 -15.64 3.56
C SER A 176 12.86 -14.67 2.89
N VAL A 177 13.21 -14.13 1.72
CA VAL A 177 12.31 -13.31 0.90
C VAL A 177 11.29 -14.20 0.18
N PHE A 178 11.73 -15.34 -0.37
CA PHE A 178 10.85 -16.33 -0.99
C PHE A 178 9.71 -16.78 -0.05
N ASP A 179 9.99 -16.91 1.24
CA ASP A 179 8.96 -17.27 2.23
C ASP A 179 7.90 -16.17 2.46
N LYS A 180 8.23 -14.92 2.10
CA LYS A 180 7.35 -13.75 2.24
C LYS A 180 6.52 -13.45 0.98
N LEU A 181 6.77 -14.15 -0.13
CA LEU A 181 6.04 -13.94 -1.38
C LEU A 181 4.54 -14.21 -1.21
N GLU A 182 3.73 -13.42 -1.89
CA GLU A 182 2.29 -13.67 -2.01
C GLU A 182 2.03 -14.52 -3.27
N TRP A 183 1.54 -15.73 -3.08
CA TRP A 183 1.38 -16.72 -4.13
C TRP A 183 -0.02 -16.68 -4.76
N ARG A 184 -0.03 -16.84 -6.08
CA ARG A 184 -1.24 -17.19 -6.82
C ARG A 184 -1.16 -18.65 -7.20
N GLY A 185 -2.05 -19.48 -6.62
CA GLY A 185 -2.02 -20.93 -6.83
C GLY A 185 -1.17 -21.68 -5.80
N GLU A 186 -0.52 -22.76 -6.23
CA GLU A 186 0.25 -23.63 -5.35
C GLU A 186 1.68 -23.13 -5.17
N LYS A 187 2.12 -23.01 -3.92
CA LYS A 187 3.49 -22.62 -3.59
C LYS A 187 4.45 -23.78 -3.85
N CYS A 188 5.49 -23.57 -4.64
CA CYS A 188 6.58 -24.52 -4.76
C CYS A 188 7.52 -24.47 -3.55
N SER A 189 8.38 -25.48 -3.38
CA SER A 189 9.42 -25.44 -2.35
C SER A 189 10.63 -24.63 -2.82
N TRP A 190 11.37 -24.03 -1.86
CA TRP A 190 12.63 -23.36 -2.15
C TRP A 190 13.65 -24.26 -2.86
N ASP A 191 13.76 -25.52 -2.40
CA ASP A 191 14.67 -26.50 -3.01
C ASP A 191 14.30 -26.78 -4.46
N THR A 192 13.02 -26.88 -4.78
CA THR A 192 12.55 -27.05 -6.16
C THR A 192 12.86 -25.82 -6.99
N PHE A 193 12.56 -24.62 -6.48
CA PHE A 193 12.83 -23.38 -7.17
C PHE A 193 14.33 -23.20 -7.49
N LYS A 194 15.21 -23.60 -6.56
CA LYS A 194 16.66 -23.52 -6.72
C LYS A 194 17.27 -24.65 -7.58
N SER A 195 16.54 -25.74 -7.83
CA SER A 195 17.09 -26.96 -8.43
C SER A 195 17.22 -26.96 -9.95
N GLY A 196 16.58 -26.02 -10.64
CA GLY A 196 16.49 -26.03 -12.10
C GLY A 196 16.57 -24.63 -12.72
N ASN A 197 16.22 -24.59 -13.99
CA ASN A 197 16.08 -23.33 -14.73
C ASN A 197 14.66 -22.79 -14.54
N TYR A 198 14.32 -22.52 -13.29
CA TYR A 198 12.98 -22.10 -12.91
C TYR A 198 12.93 -20.62 -12.56
N VAL A 199 11.81 -20.00 -12.90
CA VAL A 199 11.49 -18.63 -12.50
C VAL A 199 10.10 -18.56 -11.89
N LEU A 200 9.89 -17.54 -11.05
CA LEU A 200 8.56 -17.08 -10.72
C LEU A 200 8.27 -15.82 -11.52
N VAL A 201 7.03 -15.63 -11.91
CA VAL A 201 6.59 -14.42 -12.59
C VAL A 201 5.56 -13.70 -11.75
N ASP A 202 5.52 -12.39 -11.89
CA ASP A 202 4.48 -11.56 -11.31
C ASP A 202 3.17 -11.79 -12.08
N TYR A 203 2.06 -11.90 -11.35
CA TYR A 203 0.73 -12.00 -11.95
C TYR A 203 0.00 -10.65 -12.04
N GLY A 204 0.75 -9.56 -11.90
CA GLY A 204 0.23 -8.20 -11.84
C GLY A 204 -0.11 -7.78 -10.42
N ASP A 205 -0.02 -6.49 -10.16
CA ASP A 205 -0.39 -5.93 -8.87
C ASP A 205 -1.87 -6.18 -8.61
N LYS A 206 -2.19 -6.84 -7.50
CA LYS A 206 -3.59 -7.05 -7.08
C LYS A 206 -4.31 -5.75 -6.78
N TYR A 207 -3.58 -4.67 -6.60
CA TYR A 207 -4.07 -3.31 -6.38
C TYR A 207 -4.10 -2.50 -7.67
N ALA A 208 -3.47 -2.98 -8.75
CA ALA A 208 -3.58 -2.36 -10.05
C ALA A 208 -4.98 -2.58 -10.62
N GLU A 209 -5.54 -1.57 -11.21
CA GLU A 209 -6.83 -1.69 -11.91
C GLU A 209 -6.75 -2.67 -13.08
N HIS A 210 -5.52 -3.01 -13.53
CA HIS A 210 -5.24 -3.74 -14.75
C HIS A 210 -4.12 -4.77 -14.61
N PRO A 211 -4.31 -5.82 -13.80
CA PRO A 211 -3.30 -6.87 -13.66
C PRO A 211 -3.13 -7.62 -14.99
N VAL A 212 -1.94 -7.57 -15.55
CA VAL A 212 -1.61 -8.31 -16.76
C VAL A 212 -0.58 -9.37 -16.41
N SER A 213 -1.00 -10.63 -16.41
CA SER A 213 -0.10 -11.77 -16.32
C SER A 213 0.26 -12.21 -17.74
N TYR A 214 1.54 -12.13 -18.11
CA TYR A 214 1.99 -12.55 -19.44
C TYR A 214 2.25 -14.03 -19.53
N TYR A 215 3.05 -14.49 -18.57
CA TYR A 215 3.44 -15.87 -18.47
C TYR A 215 2.68 -16.56 -17.35
N GLN A 216 2.36 -17.82 -17.56
CA GLN A 216 1.66 -18.65 -16.60
C GLN A 216 2.54 -19.84 -16.22
N THR A 217 2.22 -20.48 -15.12
CA THR A 217 2.92 -21.71 -14.70
C THR A 217 2.95 -22.76 -15.81
N GLY A 218 4.13 -23.22 -16.17
CA GLY A 218 4.40 -24.19 -17.23
C GLY A 218 4.86 -23.56 -18.56
N ASP A 219 4.81 -22.26 -18.69
CA ASP A 219 5.36 -21.58 -19.87
C ASP A 219 6.89 -21.61 -19.84
N VAL A 220 7.49 -21.59 -21.02
CA VAL A 220 8.94 -21.54 -21.21
C VAL A 220 9.26 -20.33 -22.06
N PHE A 221 10.23 -19.52 -21.60
CA PHE A 221 10.73 -18.38 -22.37
C PHE A 221 12.23 -18.24 -22.25
N GLN A 222 12.83 -17.57 -23.24
CA GLN A 222 14.26 -17.28 -23.26
C GLN A 222 14.54 -15.86 -22.79
N MET A 223 15.37 -15.74 -21.76
CA MET A 223 15.94 -14.45 -21.34
C MET A 223 17.23 -14.19 -22.07
N GLU A 224 17.38 -12.94 -22.51
CA GLU A 224 18.63 -12.39 -23.03
C GLU A 224 19.11 -11.28 -22.09
N TYR A 225 20.30 -11.44 -21.55
CA TYR A 225 20.85 -10.50 -20.57
C TYR A 225 21.72 -9.44 -21.24
N LYS A 226 21.85 -8.27 -20.61
CA LYS A 226 22.70 -7.15 -21.10
C LYS A 226 24.16 -7.55 -21.36
N ASN A 227 24.66 -8.57 -20.69
CA ASN A 227 26.00 -9.13 -20.90
C ASN A 227 26.08 -10.08 -22.12
N GLY A 228 24.98 -10.33 -22.81
CA GLY A 228 24.88 -11.20 -23.99
C GLY A 228 24.63 -12.68 -23.65
N ASN A 229 24.48 -13.05 -22.36
CA ASN A 229 24.08 -14.38 -21.97
C ASN A 229 22.64 -14.61 -22.40
N GLN A 230 22.32 -15.88 -22.72
CA GLN A 230 20.94 -16.31 -22.99
C GLN A 230 20.65 -17.57 -22.19
N LYS A 231 19.46 -17.65 -21.62
CA LYS A 231 19.03 -18.82 -20.86
C LYS A 231 17.53 -19.03 -20.99
N ASP A 232 17.15 -20.31 -21.16
CA ASP A 232 15.76 -20.72 -21.17
C ASP A 232 15.31 -21.02 -19.74
N TYR A 233 14.12 -20.51 -19.38
CA TYR A 233 13.49 -20.71 -18.10
C TYR A 233 12.09 -21.26 -18.24
N GLU A 234 11.69 -22.09 -17.30
CA GLU A 234 10.34 -22.56 -17.10
C GLU A 234 9.69 -21.80 -15.94
N VAL A 235 8.49 -21.30 -16.13
CA VAL A 235 7.70 -20.65 -15.08
C VAL A 235 7.15 -21.71 -14.15
N ILE A 236 7.66 -21.77 -12.93
CA ILE A 236 7.23 -22.77 -11.93
C ILE A 236 6.07 -22.28 -11.05
N GLY A 237 5.78 -20.98 -11.07
CA GLY A 237 4.70 -20.39 -10.28
C GLY A 237 4.54 -18.91 -10.50
N GLU A 238 3.46 -18.39 -9.96
CA GLU A 238 3.11 -16.98 -10.02
C GLU A 238 3.11 -16.40 -8.60
N ALA A 239 3.89 -15.34 -8.36
CA ALA A 239 4.03 -14.74 -7.04
C ALA A 239 4.31 -13.25 -7.10
N LEU A 240 3.78 -12.50 -6.12
CA LEU A 240 4.07 -11.08 -5.92
C LEU A 240 5.13 -10.88 -4.87
N MET A 241 6.02 -9.94 -5.11
CA MET A 241 6.92 -9.42 -4.09
C MET A 241 6.12 -8.67 -3.02
N PRO A 242 6.54 -8.70 -1.73
CA PRO A 242 6.06 -7.75 -0.76
C PRO A 242 6.33 -6.33 -1.24
N TYR A 243 5.32 -5.45 -1.17
CA TYR A 243 5.42 -4.07 -1.66
C TYR A 243 6.67 -3.33 -1.14
N ALA A 244 7.07 -3.59 0.10
CA ALA A 244 8.24 -2.99 0.72
C ALA A 244 9.59 -3.46 0.12
N LEU A 245 9.61 -4.56 -0.59
CA LEU A 245 10.80 -5.17 -1.20
C LEU A 245 10.74 -5.16 -2.74
N ASP A 246 9.65 -4.64 -3.29
CA ASP A 246 9.48 -4.56 -4.72
C ASP A 246 10.20 -3.34 -5.30
N TYR A 247 10.43 -3.36 -6.61
CA TYR A 247 11.02 -2.25 -7.30
C TYR A 247 10.05 -1.07 -7.31
N PRO A 248 10.44 0.11 -6.79
CA PRO A 248 9.50 1.21 -6.52
C PRO A 248 9.04 1.97 -7.77
N TYR A 249 9.61 1.66 -8.93
CA TYR A 249 9.28 2.34 -10.18
C TYR A 249 8.88 1.30 -11.21
N ALA A 250 7.59 1.27 -11.49
CA ALA A 250 7.07 0.47 -12.56
C ALA A 250 7.03 1.31 -13.84
N ASP A 251 7.66 0.82 -14.90
CA ASP A 251 7.32 1.25 -16.24
C ASP A 251 5.91 0.76 -16.56
N LEU A 252 5.24 1.41 -17.51
CA LEU A 252 3.90 0.95 -17.92
C LEU A 252 3.93 -0.48 -18.49
N ILE A 253 5.04 -0.85 -19.13
CA ILE A 253 5.20 -2.08 -19.88
C ILE A 253 6.44 -2.81 -19.40
N TYR A 254 6.26 -3.71 -18.47
CA TYR A 254 7.33 -4.54 -17.91
C TYR A 254 6.84 -5.93 -17.53
N ILE A 255 7.78 -6.83 -17.34
CA ILE A 255 7.56 -8.16 -16.78
C ILE A 255 8.45 -8.30 -15.56
N THR A 256 7.92 -8.76 -14.45
CA THR A 256 8.74 -9.09 -13.28
C THR A 256 9.06 -10.57 -13.26
N VAL A 257 10.34 -10.87 -13.18
CA VAL A 257 10.87 -12.24 -13.13
C VAL A 257 11.72 -12.40 -11.89
N LEU A 258 11.37 -13.38 -11.05
CA LEU A 258 12.07 -13.70 -9.82
C LEU A 258 12.90 -14.98 -10.02
N VAL A 259 14.13 -14.95 -9.57
CA VAL A 259 15.06 -16.10 -9.57
C VAL A 259 15.75 -16.24 -8.21
N PRO A 260 16.32 -17.40 -7.87
CA PRO A 260 17.20 -17.51 -6.71
C PRO A 260 18.39 -16.55 -6.82
N GLU A 261 18.88 -16.02 -5.68
CA GLU A 261 20.00 -15.07 -5.65
C GLU A 261 21.28 -15.58 -6.34
N ASP A 262 21.60 -16.87 -6.17
CA ASP A 262 22.78 -17.48 -6.82
C ASP A 262 22.65 -17.46 -8.35
N GLU A 263 21.44 -17.68 -8.85
CA GLU A 263 21.14 -17.63 -10.29
C GLU A 263 21.26 -16.21 -10.81
N TYR A 264 20.69 -15.23 -10.07
CA TYR A 264 20.79 -13.83 -10.42
C TYR A 264 22.26 -13.36 -10.54
N ILE A 265 23.07 -13.66 -9.52
CA ILE A 265 24.49 -13.30 -9.50
C ILE A 265 25.23 -13.97 -10.66
N THR A 266 24.93 -15.26 -10.93
CA THR A 266 25.56 -16.00 -12.03
C THR A 266 25.27 -15.37 -13.39
N GLN A 267 24.05 -14.91 -13.63
CA GLN A 267 23.64 -14.38 -14.93
C GLN A 267 24.06 -12.93 -15.12
N THR A 268 23.93 -12.09 -14.10
CA THR A 268 24.20 -10.65 -14.20
C THR A 268 25.63 -10.27 -13.83
N GLY A 269 26.29 -11.05 -12.99
CA GLY A 269 27.57 -10.70 -12.36
C GLY A 269 27.45 -9.60 -11.30
N ASN A 270 26.25 -9.21 -10.92
CA ASN A 270 26.01 -8.19 -9.92
C ASN A 270 25.80 -8.83 -8.53
N GLU A 271 26.74 -8.61 -7.62
CA GLU A 271 26.74 -9.14 -6.26
C GLU A 271 26.14 -8.17 -5.23
N SER A 272 25.74 -6.96 -5.66
CA SER A 272 25.18 -5.94 -4.76
C SER A 272 23.67 -6.06 -4.70
N ALA A 273 23.11 -6.21 -3.49
CA ALA A 273 21.68 -6.28 -3.29
C ALA A 273 21.04 -4.88 -3.27
N MET A 274 19.78 -4.80 -3.67
CA MET A 274 18.95 -3.59 -3.58
C MET A 274 18.39 -3.42 -2.17
N TYR A 275 17.91 -4.51 -1.56
CA TYR A 275 17.36 -4.54 -0.23
C TYR A 275 17.98 -5.63 0.63
N ALA A 276 18.06 -5.36 1.96
CA ALA A 276 18.23 -6.36 3.01
C ALA A 276 17.10 -6.21 4.03
N ALA A 277 16.47 -7.34 4.39
CA ALA A 277 15.26 -7.35 5.21
C ALA A 277 15.19 -8.56 6.17
#